data_bb43ad1a7053ac88a6eb99a875ec5c7b
#
_entry.id   bb43ad1a7053ac88a6eb99a875ec5c7b
#
_cell.length_a   1.000
_cell.length_b   1.000
_cell.length_c   1.000
_cell.angle_alpha   90.00
_cell.angle_beta   90.00
_cell.angle_gamma   90.00
#
_symmetry.space_group_name_H-M   'P 1'
#
loop_
_entity.id
_entity.type
_entity.pdbx_description
1 polymer ?
#
loop_
_entity_poly.entity_id
_entity_poly.type
_entity_poly.pdbx_seq_one_letter_code
_entity_poly.pdbx_strand_id
1 'polypeptide(L)'
;MNLIPTVIEQSSRGERAYDIYSRLLKDRIIMLSGPIDDNVANSVIAQLLFLDAQDSEKDIYLYINSPGGSVSAGLAIFDTMNFVKADVQTIVLGMAASMGSFLLTAGQKGKRFALPNAEIMIHQPLGGAQGQATEIE
;
A
#
# COMPACT_ATOMS: atom_id res chain seq x y z
N MET A 1 -4.55 20.45 2.44
CA MET A 1 -4.92 20.31 1.02
C MET A 1 -3.92 19.42 0.30
N ASN A 2 -4.43 18.43 -0.39
CA ASN A 2 -3.57 17.53 -1.15
C ASN A 2 -3.49 18.01 -2.59
N LEU A 3 -2.28 18.33 -3.02
CA LEU A 3 -2.03 18.68 -4.40
C LEU A 3 -1.68 17.43 -5.18
N ILE A 4 -2.39 17.20 -6.26
CA ILE A 4 -2.12 16.06 -7.14
C ILE A 4 -1.60 16.61 -8.46
N PRO A 5 -0.28 16.50 -8.70
CA PRO A 5 0.30 17.03 -9.93
C PRO A 5 -0.21 16.30 -11.16
N THR A 6 -0.30 17.05 -12.26
CA THR A 6 -0.58 16.48 -13.57
C THR A 6 0.74 16.35 -14.31
N VAL A 7 0.95 15.22 -14.96
CA VAL A 7 2.12 14.98 -15.80
C VAL A 7 1.66 14.78 -17.24
N ILE A 8 2.50 15.20 -18.17
CA ILE A 8 2.20 15.08 -19.58
C ILE A 8 3.26 14.21 -20.22
N GLU A 9 2.80 13.16 -20.92
CA GLU A 9 3.68 12.29 -21.68
C GLU A 9 3.44 12.49 -23.17
N GLN A 10 4.51 12.52 -23.93
CA GLN A 10 4.45 12.54 -25.37
C GLN A 10 4.68 11.15 -25.92
N SER A 11 3.90 10.79 -26.92
CA SER A 11 4.05 9.53 -27.64
C SER A 11 3.90 9.77 -29.13
N SER A 12 4.10 8.74 -29.93
CA SER A 12 3.87 8.81 -31.38
C SER A 12 2.42 9.16 -31.73
N ARG A 13 1.49 9.02 -30.77
CA ARG A 13 0.07 9.34 -30.96
C ARG A 13 -0.34 10.70 -30.40
N GLY A 14 0.64 11.51 -29.95
CA GLY A 14 0.40 12.82 -29.40
C GLY A 14 0.64 12.87 -27.90
N GLU A 15 0.14 13.92 -27.26
CA GLU A 15 0.30 14.15 -25.83
C GLU A 15 -0.85 13.51 -25.05
N ARG A 16 -0.53 13.00 -23.87
CA ARG A 16 -1.54 12.52 -22.95
C ARG A 16 -1.24 13.02 -21.55
N ALA A 17 -2.27 13.53 -20.89
CA ALA A 17 -2.15 14.01 -19.51
C ALA A 17 -2.65 12.95 -18.54
N TYR A 18 -1.93 12.81 -17.43
CA TYR A 18 -2.31 11.91 -16.32
C TYR A 18 -2.14 12.67 -15.02
N ASP A 19 -2.95 12.36 -13.99
CA ASP A 19 -2.50 12.70 -12.66
C ASP A 19 -1.34 11.77 -12.28
N ILE A 20 -0.51 12.20 -11.32
CA ILE A 20 0.71 11.46 -11.00
C ILE A 20 0.41 10.02 -10.54
N TYR A 21 -0.64 9.81 -9.77
CA TYR A 21 -0.96 8.47 -9.26
C TYR A 21 -1.41 7.55 -10.38
N SER A 22 -2.20 8.05 -11.32
CA SER A 22 -2.61 7.27 -12.50
C SER A 22 -1.40 6.90 -13.36
N ARG A 23 -0.43 7.81 -13.48
CA ARG A 23 0.77 7.53 -14.24
C ARG A 23 1.64 6.47 -13.58
N LEU A 24 1.80 6.55 -12.24
CA LEU A 24 2.52 5.53 -11.50
C LEU A 24 1.85 4.17 -11.62
N LEU A 25 0.52 4.17 -11.62
CA LEU A 25 -0.25 2.93 -11.74
C LEU A 25 0.06 2.19 -13.04
N LYS A 26 0.37 2.91 -14.12
CA LYS A 26 0.79 2.28 -15.38
C LYS A 26 2.06 1.45 -15.20
N ASP A 27 2.91 1.83 -14.26
CA ASP A 27 4.12 1.08 -13.91
C ASP A 27 3.90 0.12 -12.75
N ARG A 28 2.63 -0.16 -12.44
CA ARG A 28 2.19 -1.11 -11.42
C ARG A 28 2.55 -0.66 -10.00
N ILE A 29 2.60 0.64 -9.80
CA ILE A 29 2.93 1.26 -8.51
C ILE A 29 1.66 1.80 -7.87
N ILE A 30 1.42 1.40 -6.61
CA ILE A 30 0.32 1.88 -5.79
C ILE A 30 0.93 2.60 -4.59
N MET A 31 0.40 3.81 -4.30
CA MET A 31 0.84 4.60 -3.15
C MET A 31 -0.19 4.48 -2.03
N LEU A 32 0.23 3.94 -0.89
CA LEU A 32 -0.57 3.92 0.32
C LEU A 32 0.02 4.94 1.28
N SER A 33 -0.57 6.12 1.32
CA SER A 33 -0.07 7.26 2.10
C SER A 33 -1.10 7.75 3.08
N GLY A 34 -0.64 8.13 4.28
CA GLY A 34 -1.51 8.69 5.31
C GLY A 34 -2.31 7.63 6.06
N PRO A 35 -3.28 8.08 6.88
CA PRO A 35 -4.12 7.16 7.65
C PRO A 35 -4.93 6.24 6.76
N ILE A 36 -5.09 5.00 7.21
CA ILE A 36 -5.87 4.00 6.48
C ILE A 36 -7.32 4.06 6.96
N ASP A 37 -8.20 4.53 6.08
CA ASP A 37 -9.64 4.51 6.28
C ASP A 37 -10.30 3.69 5.18
N ASP A 38 -11.63 3.62 5.17
CA ASP A 38 -12.35 2.81 4.18
C ASP A 38 -12.14 3.33 2.77
N ASN A 39 -12.04 4.65 2.58
CA ASN A 39 -11.81 5.23 1.26
C ASN A 39 -10.44 4.88 0.71
N VAL A 40 -9.42 5.00 1.56
CA VAL A 40 -8.05 4.62 1.18
C VAL A 40 -8.00 3.12 0.86
N ALA A 41 -8.60 2.29 1.70
CA ALA A 41 -8.62 0.85 1.49
C ALA A 41 -9.31 0.49 0.17
N ASN A 42 -10.46 1.06 -0.10
CA ASN A 42 -11.20 0.77 -1.33
C ASN A 42 -10.40 1.17 -2.57
N SER A 43 -9.68 2.29 -2.51
CA SER A 43 -8.85 2.73 -3.62
C SER A 43 -7.69 1.76 -3.87
N VAL A 44 -6.99 1.35 -2.81
CA VAL A 44 -5.86 0.42 -2.92
C VAL A 44 -6.36 -0.94 -3.44
N ILE A 45 -7.48 -1.41 -2.90
CA ILE A 45 -8.07 -2.70 -3.32
C ILE A 45 -8.43 -2.66 -4.80
N ALA A 46 -9.08 -1.59 -5.25
CA ALA A 46 -9.46 -1.46 -6.66
C ALA A 46 -8.23 -1.48 -7.57
N GLN A 47 -7.16 -0.81 -7.15
CA GLN A 47 -5.91 -0.79 -7.92
C GLN A 47 -5.24 -2.16 -7.96
N LEU A 48 -5.23 -2.89 -6.85
CA LEU A 48 -4.69 -4.25 -6.80
C LEU A 48 -5.45 -5.16 -7.76
N LEU A 49 -6.77 -5.11 -7.72
CA LEU A 49 -7.61 -5.94 -8.59
C LEU A 49 -7.42 -5.59 -10.07
N PHE A 50 -7.33 -4.30 -10.37
CA PHE A 50 -7.12 -3.83 -11.73
C PHE A 50 -5.78 -4.32 -12.30
N LEU A 51 -4.72 -4.17 -11.53
CA LEU A 51 -3.38 -4.58 -11.98
C LEU A 51 -3.27 -6.09 -12.14
N ASP A 52 -3.85 -6.84 -11.21
CA ASP A 52 -3.84 -8.31 -11.31
C ASP A 52 -4.60 -8.77 -12.55
N ALA A 53 -5.71 -8.13 -12.88
CA ALA A 53 -6.50 -8.47 -14.05
C ALA A 53 -5.75 -8.15 -15.35
N GLN A 54 -4.91 -7.10 -15.35
CA GLN A 54 -4.12 -6.77 -16.54
C GLN A 54 -3.02 -7.79 -16.80
N ASP A 55 -2.30 -8.21 -15.77
CA ASP A 55 -1.21 -9.18 -15.91
C ASP A 55 -0.89 -9.74 -14.52
N SER A 56 -1.33 -10.95 -14.27
CA SER A 56 -1.13 -11.61 -12.98
C SER A 56 0.28 -12.19 -12.81
N GLU A 57 1.11 -12.14 -13.85
CA GLU A 57 2.47 -12.66 -13.78
C GLU A 57 3.51 -11.60 -13.44
N LYS A 58 3.13 -10.32 -13.50
CA LYS A 58 4.03 -9.22 -13.16
C LYS A 58 3.75 -8.74 -11.74
N ASP A 59 4.82 -8.38 -11.04
CA ASP A 59 4.72 -7.90 -9.67
C ASP A 59 3.98 -6.56 -9.59
N ILE A 60 3.33 -6.36 -8.46
CA ILE A 60 2.72 -5.10 -8.08
C ILE A 60 3.57 -4.49 -6.99
N TYR A 61 3.77 -3.18 -7.02
CA TYR A 61 4.61 -2.45 -6.06
C TYR A 61 3.74 -1.58 -5.17
N LEU A 62 3.64 -1.94 -3.91
CA LEU A 62 2.89 -1.17 -2.92
C LEU A 62 3.85 -0.39 -2.05
N TYR A 63 3.86 0.93 -2.23
CA TYR A 63 4.67 1.84 -1.42
C TYR A 63 3.84 2.29 -0.23
N ILE A 64 4.41 2.17 0.96
CA ILE A 64 3.71 2.42 2.23
C ILE A 64 4.38 3.57 2.97
N ASN A 65 3.58 4.60 3.28
CA ASN A 65 3.97 5.70 4.15
C ASN A 65 2.76 6.05 5.00
N SER A 66 2.56 5.30 6.09
CA SER A 66 1.30 5.36 6.84
C SER A 66 1.51 5.13 8.33
N PRO A 67 0.84 5.92 9.18
CA PRO A 67 0.83 5.68 10.62
C PRO A 67 -0.12 4.56 11.03
N GLY A 68 -0.83 3.95 10.08
CA GLY A 68 -1.85 2.97 10.35
C GLY A 68 -3.24 3.56 10.25
N GLY A 69 -4.20 2.95 10.93
CA GLY A 69 -5.58 3.41 10.92
C GLY A 69 -6.55 2.30 11.26
N SER A 70 -7.65 2.24 10.54
CA SER A 70 -8.70 1.25 10.77
C SER A 70 -8.19 -0.17 10.56
N VAL A 71 -8.42 -1.03 11.55
CA VAL A 71 -8.03 -2.43 11.48
C VAL A 71 -8.81 -3.15 10.38
N SER A 72 -10.11 -2.93 10.31
CA SER A 72 -10.93 -3.60 9.30
C SER A 72 -10.57 -3.16 7.88
N ALA A 73 -10.27 -1.88 7.68
CA ALA A 73 -9.83 -1.38 6.38
C ALA A 73 -8.48 -1.99 5.99
N GLY A 74 -7.54 -2.07 6.94
CA GLY A 74 -6.25 -2.69 6.69
C GLY A 74 -6.36 -4.17 6.38
N LEU A 75 -7.24 -4.88 7.08
CA LEU A 75 -7.45 -6.30 6.82
C LEU A 75 -8.06 -6.54 5.45
N ALA A 76 -8.91 -5.64 4.98
CA ALA A 76 -9.47 -5.73 3.63
C ALA A 76 -8.36 -5.63 2.56
N ILE A 77 -7.40 -4.73 2.77
CA ILE A 77 -6.23 -4.64 1.89
C ILE A 77 -5.42 -5.93 1.97
N PHE A 78 -5.16 -6.41 3.18
CA PHE A 78 -4.39 -7.62 3.42
C PHE A 78 -5.00 -8.83 2.69
N ASP A 79 -6.31 -9.01 2.83
CA ASP A 79 -7.01 -10.11 2.17
C ASP A 79 -6.89 -10.00 0.65
N THR A 80 -6.98 -8.80 0.11
CA THR A 80 -6.85 -8.59 -1.34
C THR A 80 -5.43 -8.90 -1.81
N MET A 81 -4.41 -8.49 -1.04
CA MET A 81 -3.02 -8.81 -1.38
C MET A 81 -2.79 -10.32 -1.47
N ASN A 82 -3.46 -11.09 -0.61
CA ASN A 82 -3.36 -12.55 -0.65
C ASN A 82 -4.25 -13.18 -1.71
N PHE A 83 -5.32 -12.50 -2.09
CA PHE A 83 -6.27 -13.00 -3.08
C PHE A 83 -5.73 -12.90 -4.52
N VAL A 84 -5.04 -11.81 -4.85
CA VAL A 84 -4.50 -11.62 -6.19
C VAL A 84 -3.39 -12.62 -6.46
N LYS A 85 -3.21 -12.98 -7.73
CA LYS A 85 -2.18 -13.96 -8.15
C LYS A 85 -0.81 -13.31 -8.27
N ALA A 86 -0.76 -12.04 -8.65
CA ALA A 86 0.50 -11.32 -8.76
C ALA A 86 1.16 -11.20 -7.39
N ASP A 87 2.48 -11.28 -7.36
CA ASP A 87 3.22 -11.00 -6.14
C ASP A 87 3.16 -9.51 -5.85
N VAL A 88 2.91 -9.15 -4.59
CA VAL A 88 2.91 -7.76 -4.16
C VAL A 88 4.19 -7.49 -3.39
N GLN A 89 5.05 -6.64 -3.94
CA GLN A 89 6.21 -6.13 -3.22
C GLN A 89 5.77 -4.98 -2.34
N THR A 90 6.31 -4.90 -1.14
CA THR A 90 6.01 -3.79 -0.23
C THR A 90 7.27 -3.01 0.05
N ILE A 91 7.20 -1.70 -0.07
CA ILE A 91 8.33 -0.80 0.11
C ILE A 91 7.91 0.32 1.06
N VAL A 92 8.56 0.42 2.21
CA VAL A 92 8.27 1.50 3.16
C VAL A 92 9.15 2.69 2.86
N LEU A 93 8.51 3.86 2.76
CA LEU A 93 9.20 5.14 2.77
C LEU A 93 8.57 6.02 3.85
N GLY A 94 9.37 6.80 4.56
CA GLY A 94 8.90 7.60 5.67
C GLY A 94 8.61 6.73 6.88
N MET A 95 7.40 6.22 7.02
CA MET A 95 7.05 5.38 8.15
C MET A 95 6.01 4.33 7.79
N ALA A 96 6.06 3.23 8.52
CA ALA A 96 4.99 2.25 8.56
C ALA A 96 4.74 1.91 10.02
N ALA A 97 3.61 2.30 10.57
CA ALA A 97 3.28 2.09 11.95
C ALA A 97 1.95 1.36 12.08
N SER A 98 1.81 0.52 13.10
CA SER A 98 0.58 -0.17 13.42
C SER A 98 0.07 -0.98 12.22
N MET A 99 -1.12 -0.68 11.70
CA MET A 99 -1.66 -1.39 10.53
C MET A 99 -0.78 -1.20 9.29
N GLY A 100 -0.07 -0.07 9.17
CA GLY A 100 0.90 0.13 8.09
C GLY A 100 2.05 -0.87 8.14
N SER A 101 2.57 -1.15 9.34
CA SER A 101 3.62 -2.16 9.51
C SER A 101 3.10 -3.57 9.24
N PHE A 102 1.85 -3.82 9.59
CA PHE A 102 1.21 -5.10 9.29
C PHE A 102 1.16 -5.33 7.77
N LEU A 103 0.78 -4.32 7.01
CA LEU A 103 0.72 -4.44 5.55
C LEU A 103 2.09 -4.61 4.92
N LEU A 104 3.14 -4.02 5.51
CA LEU A 104 4.50 -4.29 5.07
C LEU A 104 4.80 -5.78 5.14
N THR A 105 4.43 -6.43 6.25
CA THR A 105 4.69 -7.86 6.43
C THR A 105 3.82 -8.74 5.54
N ALA A 106 2.75 -8.19 4.99
CA ALA A 106 1.86 -8.90 4.08
C ALA A 106 2.43 -9.04 2.67
N GLY A 107 3.50 -8.30 2.36
CA GLY A 107 4.17 -8.42 1.07
C GLY A 107 4.77 -9.81 0.86
N GLN A 108 5.02 -10.13 -0.40
CA GLN A 108 5.60 -11.42 -0.77
C GLN A 108 6.94 -11.61 -0.07
N LYS A 109 7.16 -12.79 0.48
CA LYS A 109 8.41 -13.12 1.17
C LYS A 109 9.61 -12.89 0.23
N GLY A 110 10.62 -12.18 0.73
CA GLY A 110 11.79 -11.81 -0.07
C GLY A 110 11.60 -10.55 -0.91
N LYS A 111 10.39 -9.97 -0.90
CA LYS A 111 10.06 -8.76 -1.68
C LYS A 111 9.49 -7.67 -0.78
N ARG A 112 10.04 -7.53 0.42
CA ARG A 112 9.66 -6.52 1.41
C ARG A 112 10.87 -5.65 1.66
N PHE A 113 10.71 -4.35 1.48
CA PHE A 113 11.82 -3.40 1.51
C PHE A 113 11.49 -2.17 2.35
N ALA A 114 12.51 -1.53 2.85
CA ALA A 114 12.40 -0.24 3.52
C ALA A 114 13.53 0.66 3.04
N LEU A 115 13.23 1.92 2.78
CA LEU A 115 14.27 2.89 2.45
C LEU A 115 15.11 3.18 3.70
N PRO A 116 16.36 3.65 3.53
CA PRO A 116 17.31 3.71 4.66
C PRO A 116 16.87 4.51 5.87
N ASN A 117 16.06 5.54 5.68
CA ASN A 117 15.59 6.38 6.78
C ASN A 117 14.16 6.11 7.19
N ALA A 118 13.56 5.01 6.70
CA ALA A 118 12.20 4.67 7.05
C ALA A 118 12.10 4.15 8.48
N GLU A 119 11.01 4.49 9.15
CA GLU A 119 10.69 3.97 10.49
C GLU A 119 9.60 2.91 10.38
N ILE A 120 9.78 1.82 11.09
CA ILE A 120 8.79 0.77 11.19
C ILE A 120 8.45 0.61 12.66
N MET A 121 7.17 0.86 13.01
CA MET A 121 6.72 0.83 14.39
C MET A 121 5.60 -0.20 14.56
N ILE A 122 5.76 -1.05 15.57
CA ILE A 122 4.75 -2.03 15.93
C ILE A 122 4.28 -1.67 17.34
N HIS A 123 2.98 -1.35 17.46
CA HIS A 123 2.38 -0.99 18.75
C HIS A 123 1.73 -2.20 19.39
N GLN A 124 1.64 -2.16 20.71
CA GLN A 124 0.74 -3.06 21.41
C GLN A 124 -0.70 -2.66 21.08
N PRO A 125 -1.60 -3.63 21.02
CA PRO A 125 -3.01 -3.31 20.75
C PRO A 125 -3.57 -2.36 21.80
N LEU A 126 -4.46 -1.45 21.35
CA LEU A 126 -5.21 -0.56 22.21
C LEU A 126 -6.64 -1.07 22.32
N GLY A 127 -7.35 -0.62 23.35
CA GLY A 127 -8.73 -1.00 23.56
C GLY A 127 -8.94 -1.68 24.89
N GLY A 128 -9.78 -2.72 24.96
CA GLY A 128 -10.12 -3.41 26.21
C GLY A 128 -9.01 -4.30 26.77
N ALA A 129 -7.95 -4.55 26.03
CA ALA A 129 -6.85 -5.40 26.48
C ALA A 129 -5.69 -4.56 27.00
N GLN A 130 -5.07 -5.03 28.06
CA GLN A 130 -3.93 -4.38 28.71
C GLN A 130 -2.81 -5.41 28.83
N GLY A 131 -1.57 -4.96 28.65
CA GLY A 131 -0.41 -5.83 28.82
C GLY A 131 0.53 -5.78 27.64
N GLN A 132 1.48 -6.71 27.61
CA GLN A 132 2.41 -6.84 26.50
C GLN A 132 1.74 -7.49 25.31
N ALA A 133 2.24 -7.21 24.11
CA ALA A 133 1.68 -7.79 22.88
C ALA A 133 1.72 -9.34 22.93
N THR A 134 2.74 -9.90 23.58
CA THR A 134 2.85 -11.36 23.75
C THR A 134 1.76 -11.94 24.65
N GLU A 135 1.11 -11.12 25.47
CA GLU A 135 0.03 -11.55 26.35
C GLU A 135 -1.35 -11.42 25.69
N ILE A 136 -1.43 -10.72 24.59
CA ILE A 136 -2.69 -10.34 23.95
C ILE A 136 -2.97 -11.16 22.69
N GLU A 137 -2.06 -11.96 22.26
CA GLU A 137 -2.21 -12.79 21.06
C GLU A 137 -3.54 -13.57 20.98
#